data_bbb5b60ad05ce9ae6c5b5bc8164a72e6
#
_entry.id   bbb5b60ad05ce9ae6c5b5bc8164a72e6
#
_cell.length_a   1.000
_cell.length_b   1.000
_cell.length_c   1.000
_cell.angle_alpha   90.00
_cell.angle_beta   90.00
_cell.angle_gamma   90.00
#
_symmetry.space_group_name_H-M   'P 1'
#
loop_
_entity.id
_entity.type
_entity.pdbx_description
1 polymer ?
#
loop_
_entity_poly.entity_id
_entity_poly.type
_entity_poly.pdbx_seq_one_letter_code
_entity_poly.pdbx_strand_id
1 'polypeptide(L)'
;LIFSGLVPNLISRPIHMALILPWIFLYDKNFSNNLISSFIVFLGIFSCLWISFSHESLMDQYGFLEGIFQFSISIILILIVLEMARRSVGWPLPLVSLIAILYGIFGNFIPGEFGHPGIPLNSFFGTLTIAEGGIWGPLTGVSVSIVSIFVIFGSFLNSGEAGSGFMNIATAFAGRLKGGAAKVSVISSALFGSISGSASANVASTGMVTLPAMTKLKYPKRLAASVEAVASSGGQIMPPLMGAGAFVMVELTGIPYNQIILAALLPAILFFFAVWVGIDFYANKYDLKPIDQKYLPRKSIVLIT
;
A
#
# COMPACT_ATOMS: atom_id res chain seq x y z
N LEU A 1 -14.59 1.89 13.69
CA LEU A 1 -13.31 1.51 14.31
C LEU A 1 -12.37 2.70 14.50
N ILE A 2 -12.12 3.52 13.47
CA ILE A 2 -11.18 4.66 13.53
C ILE A 2 -11.65 5.76 14.50
N PHE A 3 -12.94 6.04 14.52
CA PHE A 3 -13.53 7.14 15.30
C PHE A 3 -14.24 6.71 16.59
N SER A 4 -14.21 5.41 16.93
CA SER A 4 -14.92 4.86 18.10
C SER A 4 -14.15 4.99 19.42
N GLY A 5 -13.03 5.70 19.46
CA GLY A 5 -12.21 5.87 20.66
C GLY A 5 -11.21 4.72 20.88
N LEU A 6 -10.85 4.48 22.14
CA LEU A 6 -9.89 3.43 22.51
C LEU A 6 -10.56 2.05 22.42
N VAL A 7 -10.46 1.41 21.27
CA VAL A 7 -10.90 0.04 21.06
C VAL A 7 -9.71 -0.91 21.21
N PRO A 8 -9.82 -2.00 21.99
CA PRO A 8 -8.75 -2.98 22.14
C PRO A 8 -8.23 -3.51 20.80
N ASN A 9 -6.94 -3.78 20.74
CA ASN A 9 -6.28 -4.25 19.51
C ASN A 9 -6.88 -5.56 18.98
N LEU A 10 -7.20 -6.50 19.89
CA LEU A 10 -7.85 -7.78 19.54
C LEU A 10 -9.34 -7.64 19.17
N ILE A 11 -9.91 -6.45 19.18
CA ILE A 11 -11.22 -6.15 18.60
C ILE A 11 -11.05 -5.45 17.25
N SER A 12 -10.31 -4.34 17.24
CA SER A 12 -10.22 -3.47 16.07
C SER A 12 -9.54 -4.14 14.87
N ARG A 13 -8.46 -4.88 15.11
CA ARG A 13 -7.65 -5.49 14.05
C ARG A 13 -8.33 -6.70 13.41
N PRO A 14 -8.92 -7.65 14.17
CA PRO A 14 -9.68 -8.74 13.57
C PRO A 14 -10.94 -8.27 12.82
N ILE A 15 -11.68 -7.28 13.35
CA ILE A 15 -12.84 -6.73 12.64
C ILE A 15 -12.40 -6.06 11.32
N HIS A 16 -11.29 -5.33 11.32
CA HIS A 16 -10.74 -4.74 10.10
C HIS A 16 -10.43 -5.83 9.05
N MET A 17 -9.77 -6.91 9.45
CA MET A 17 -9.49 -8.03 8.56
C MET A 17 -10.79 -8.69 8.06
N ALA A 18 -11.79 -8.90 8.93
CA ALA A 18 -13.08 -9.45 8.54
C ALA A 18 -13.79 -8.63 7.47
N LEU A 19 -13.66 -7.31 7.51
CA LEU A 19 -14.24 -6.41 6.50
C LEU A 19 -13.50 -6.48 5.14
N ILE A 20 -12.22 -6.78 5.14
CA ILE A 20 -11.41 -6.86 3.91
C ILE A 20 -11.59 -8.20 3.19
N LEU A 21 -11.80 -9.30 3.92
CA LEU A 21 -11.87 -10.64 3.36
C LEU A 21 -12.86 -10.78 2.19
N PRO A 22 -14.12 -10.28 2.24
CA PRO A 22 -15.04 -10.38 1.11
C PRO A 22 -14.50 -9.72 -0.17
N TRP A 23 -13.81 -8.61 -0.05
CA TRP A 23 -13.26 -7.90 -1.20
C TRP A 23 -12.17 -8.71 -1.91
N ILE A 24 -11.26 -9.34 -1.17
CA ILE A 24 -10.16 -10.10 -1.74
C ILE A 24 -10.64 -11.43 -2.34
N PHE A 25 -11.60 -12.09 -1.69
CA PHE A 25 -12.00 -13.43 -2.08
C PHE A 25 -13.21 -13.51 -3.02
N LEU A 26 -14.11 -12.54 -3.00
CA LEU A 26 -15.36 -12.58 -3.79
C LEU A 26 -15.34 -11.61 -4.97
N TYR A 27 -14.57 -10.51 -4.89
CA TYR A 27 -14.57 -9.48 -5.92
C TYR A 27 -13.63 -9.80 -7.09
N ASP A 28 -12.56 -10.55 -6.88
CA ASP A 28 -11.61 -10.93 -7.94
C ASP A 28 -12.17 -12.06 -8.81
N LYS A 29 -12.56 -11.72 -10.05
CA LYS A 29 -13.12 -12.64 -11.03
C LYS A 29 -12.16 -13.76 -11.46
N ASN A 30 -10.86 -13.57 -11.33
CA ASN A 30 -9.85 -14.55 -11.77
C ASN A 30 -9.78 -15.77 -10.83
N PHE A 31 -10.23 -15.65 -9.60
CA PHE A 31 -10.20 -16.70 -8.57
C PHE A 31 -11.58 -17.13 -8.08
N SER A 32 -12.66 -16.69 -8.75
CA SER A 32 -14.03 -16.92 -8.29
C SER A 32 -14.53 -18.34 -8.60
N ASN A 33 -14.03 -19.32 -7.84
CA ASN A 33 -14.80 -20.51 -7.58
C ASN A 33 -15.74 -20.18 -6.41
N ASN A 34 -16.95 -19.72 -6.73
CA ASN A 34 -17.83 -19.00 -5.80
C ASN A 34 -18.07 -19.71 -4.45
N LEU A 35 -18.19 -21.05 -4.44
CA LEU A 35 -18.44 -21.80 -3.21
C LEU A 35 -17.22 -21.88 -2.30
N ILE A 36 -16.04 -22.20 -2.83
CA ILE A 36 -14.81 -22.32 -2.02
C ILE A 36 -14.42 -20.96 -1.46
N SER A 37 -14.44 -19.91 -2.29
CA SER A 37 -14.13 -18.55 -1.85
C SER A 37 -15.12 -18.05 -0.79
N SER A 38 -16.42 -18.31 -0.95
CA SER A 38 -17.44 -17.97 0.06
C SER A 38 -17.22 -18.72 1.36
N PHE A 39 -16.83 -20.00 1.31
CA PHE A 39 -16.52 -20.78 2.50
C PHE A 39 -15.29 -20.26 3.25
N ILE A 40 -14.22 -19.89 2.51
CA ILE A 40 -13.02 -19.28 3.11
C ILE A 40 -13.37 -17.95 3.79
N VAL A 41 -14.17 -17.10 3.14
CA VAL A 41 -14.64 -15.83 3.73
C VAL A 41 -15.44 -16.07 5.00
N PHE A 42 -16.36 -17.03 4.96
CA PHE A 42 -17.16 -17.38 6.14
C PHE A 42 -16.28 -17.84 7.31
N LEU A 43 -15.35 -18.76 7.09
CA LEU A 43 -14.41 -19.22 8.10
C LEU A 43 -13.54 -18.09 8.64
N GLY A 44 -13.07 -17.20 7.75
CA GLY A 44 -12.24 -16.06 8.14
C GLY A 44 -12.99 -15.05 8.99
N ILE A 45 -14.19 -14.68 8.58
CA ILE A 45 -15.05 -13.77 9.35
C ILE A 45 -15.41 -14.39 10.70
N PHE A 46 -15.80 -15.66 10.72
CA PHE A 46 -16.09 -16.36 11.96
C PHE A 46 -14.91 -16.36 12.92
N SER A 47 -13.70 -16.69 12.43
CA SER A 47 -12.48 -16.72 13.25
C SER A 47 -12.13 -15.31 13.79
N CYS A 48 -12.24 -14.28 12.95
CA CYS A 48 -12.00 -12.89 13.38
C CYS A 48 -13.00 -12.41 14.42
N LEU A 49 -14.28 -12.70 14.24
CA LEU A 49 -15.33 -12.34 15.19
C LEU A 49 -15.16 -13.10 16.50
N TRP A 50 -14.85 -14.39 16.44
CA TRP A 50 -14.59 -15.17 17.64
C TRP A 50 -13.44 -14.59 18.48
N ILE A 51 -12.31 -14.19 17.84
CA ILE A 51 -11.21 -13.51 18.54
C ILE A 51 -11.68 -12.20 19.16
N SER A 52 -12.46 -11.41 18.41
CA SER A 52 -12.95 -10.13 18.90
C SER A 52 -13.88 -10.26 20.11
N PHE A 53 -14.75 -11.28 20.12
CA PHE A 53 -15.65 -11.53 21.24
C PHE A 53 -14.95 -12.16 22.44
N SER A 54 -13.91 -12.95 22.22
CA SER A 54 -13.15 -13.64 23.25
C SER A 54 -11.90 -12.87 23.70
N HIS A 55 -11.73 -11.60 23.33
CA HIS A 55 -10.49 -10.85 23.50
C HIS A 55 -10.00 -10.79 24.94
N GLU A 56 -10.87 -10.64 25.94
CA GLU A 56 -10.49 -10.60 27.35
C GLU A 56 -9.83 -11.92 27.80
N SER A 57 -10.48 -13.06 27.52
CA SER A 57 -9.93 -14.37 27.87
C SER A 57 -8.64 -14.70 27.10
N LEU A 58 -8.53 -14.25 25.85
CA LEU A 58 -7.33 -14.46 25.03
C LEU A 58 -6.14 -13.61 25.50
N MET A 59 -6.37 -12.42 26.00
CA MET A 59 -5.32 -11.60 26.59
C MET A 59 -4.69 -12.26 27.82
N ASP A 60 -5.48 -12.91 28.66
CA ASP A 60 -5.01 -13.62 29.85
C ASP A 60 -4.19 -14.88 29.54
N GLN A 61 -4.29 -15.42 28.32
CA GLN A 61 -3.54 -16.60 27.86
C GLN A 61 -2.11 -16.27 27.41
N TYR A 62 -1.73 -14.99 27.29
CA TYR A 62 -0.37 -14.57 26.87
C TYR A 62 0.16 -15.25 25.61
N GLY A 63 -0.72 -15.55 24.65
CA GLY A 63 -0.33 -16.22 23.41
C GLY A 63 -0.16 -17.72 23.50
N PHE A 64 -0.73 -18.38 24.51
CA PHE A 64 -0.76 -19.85 24.62
C PHE A 64 -2.17 -20.37 24.28
N LEU A 65 -2.24 -21.26 23.26
CA LEU A 65 -3.52 -21.83 22.80
C LEU A 65 -4.02 -22.92 23.76
N GLU A 66 -5.28 -22.80 24.15
CA GLU A 66 -5.98 -23.77 24.99
C GLU A 66 -6.95 -24.62 24.17
N GLY A 67 -6.66 -25.90 24.08
CA GLY A 67 -7.53 -26.87 23.43
C GLY A 67 -7.51 -26.87 21.90
N ILE A 68 -8.15 -27.87 21.33
CA ILE A 68 -8.16 -28.15 19.88
C ILE A 68 -8.92 -27.05 19.11
N PHE A 69 -9.92 -26.45 19.69
CA PHE A 69 -10.74 -25.45 19.02
C PHE A 69 -9.92 -24.18 18.70
N GLN A 70 -9.20 -23.63 19.68
CA GLN A 70 -8.34 -22.47 19.46
C GLN A 70 -7.22 -22.77 18.47
N PHE A 71 -6.63 -23.99 18.58
CA PHE A 71 -5.61 -24.45 17.64
C PHE A 71 -6.16 -24.50 16.20
N SER A 72 -7.38 -25.01 16.02
CA SER A 72 -8.02 -25.06 14.70
C SER A 72 -8.27 -23.67 14.11
N ILE A 73 -8.77 -22.70 14.91
CA ILE A 73 -8.94 -21.31 14.50
C ILE A 73 -7.62 -20.69 14.10
N SER A 74 -6.56 -20.95 14.85
CA SER A 74 -5.21 -20.46 14.55
C SER A 74 -4.70 -20.94 13.20
N ILE A 75 -4.81 -22.23 12.91
CA ILE A 75 -4.41 -22.79 11.61
C ILE A 75 -5.24 -22.18 10.47
N ILE A 76 -6.57 -22.10 10.65
CA ILE A 76 -7.47 -21.51 9.66
C ILE A 76 -7.06 -20.07 9.34
N LEU A 77 -6.79 -19.25 10.34
CA LEU A 77 -6.38 -17.85 10.16
C LEU A 77 -5.05 -17.74 9.40
N ILE A 78 -4.05 -18.53 9.75
CA ILE A 78 -2.77 -18.53 9.06
C ILE A 78 -2.95 -18.91 7.59
N LEU A 79 -3.72 -19.97 7.30
CA LEU A 79 -3.98 -20.36 5.92
C LEU A 79 -4.74 -19.30 5.14
N ILE A 80 -5.70 -18.63 5.76
CA ILE A 80 -6.44 -17.53 5.14
C ILE A 80 -5.53 -16.34 4.85
N VAL A 81 -4.63 -15.97 5.77
CA VAL A 81 -3.68 -14.87 5.57
C VAL A 81 -2.69 -15.18 4.46
N LEU A 82 -2.17 -16.41 4.40
CA LEU A 82 -1.30 -16.85 3.32
C LEU A 82 -2.01 -16.83 1.96
N GLU A 83 -3.27 -17.30 1.91
CA GLU A 83 -4.07 -17.28 0.69
C GLU A 83 -4.46 -15.86 0.27
N MET A 84 -4.75 -15.00 1.23
CA MET A 84 -5.01 -13.58 1.01
C MET A 84 -3.77 -12.88 0.41
N ALA A 85 -2.59 -13.14 0.95
CA ALA A 85 -1.33 -12.62 0.43
C ALA A 85 -1.05 -13.17 -0.99
N ARG A 86 -1.31 -14.46 -1.24
CA ARG A 86 -1.16 -15.07 -2.57
C ARG A 86 -2.05 -14.40 -3.62
N ARG A 87 -3.30 -14.12 -3.28
CA ARG A 87 -4.24 -13.45 -4.21
C ARG A 87 -3.88 -12.00 -4.47
N SER A 88 -3.36 -11.30 -3.46
CA SER A 88 -3.07 -9.87 -3.55
C SER A 88 -1.72 -9.57 -4.21
N VAL A 89 -0.67 -10.32 -3.89
CA VAL A 89 0.73 -10.01 -4.25
C VAL A 89 1.39 -11.14 -5.07
N GLY A 90 0.75 -12.31 -5.15
CA GLY A 90 1.29 -13.49 -5.81
C GLY A 90 2.07 -14.41 -4.85
N TRP A 91 2.77 -15.41 -5.41
CA TRP A 91 3.42 -16.48 -4.65
C TRP A 91 4.66 -16.09 -3.82
N PRO A 92 5.50 -15.11 -4.22
CA PRO A 92 6.78 -14.88 -3.52
C PRO A 92 6.62 -14.61 -2.02
N LEU A 93 5.70 -13.75 -1.63
CA LEU A 93 5.50 -13.38 -0.23
C LEU A 93 4.95 -14.55 0.64
N PRO A 94 3.89 -15.27 0.22
CA PRO A 94 3.42 -16.44 0.95
C PRO A 94 4.47 -17.55 1.11
N LEU A 95 5.32 -17.76 0.09
CA LEU A 95 6.38 -18.78 0.16
C LEU A 95 7.44 -18.41 1.22
N VAL A 96 7.88 -17.17 1.27
CA VAL A 96 8.80 -16.70 2.31
C VAL A 96 8.18 -16.86 3.70
N SER A 97 6.92 -16.48 3.86
CA SER A 97 6.19 -16.64 5.12
C SER A 97 6.03 -18.11 5.51
N LEU A 98 5.73 -18.97 4.55
CA LEU A 98 5.62 -20.43 4.78
C LEU A 98 6.96 -21.02 5.21
N ILE A 99 8.06 -20.64 4.56
CA ILE A 99 9.41 -21.07 4.95
C ILE A 99 9.72 -20.65 6.39
N ALA A 100 9.38 -19.40 6.76
CA ALA A 100 9.57 -18.92 8.13
C ALA A 100 8.74 -19.70 9.16
N ILE A 101 7.48 -20.01 8.83
CA ILE A 101 6.61 -20.85 9.69
C ILE A 101 7.18 -22.26 9.84
N LEU A 102 7.61 -22.86 8.73
CA LEU A 102 8.23 -24.20 8.76
C LEU A 102 9.53 -24.20 9.56
N TYR A 103 10.34 -23.14 9.45
CA TYR A 103 11.51 -22.98 10.28
C TYR A 103 11.14 -22.87 11.76
N GLY A 104 10.13 -22.09 12.13
CA GLY A 104 9.64 -22.00 13.52
C GLY A 104 9.15 -23.35 14.10
N ILE A 105 8.59 -24.23 13.24
CA ILE A 105 8.10 -25.56 13.65
C ILE A 105 9.23 -26.59 13.72
N PHE A 106 10.10 -26.62 12.70
CA PHE A 106 11.08 -27.69 12.47
C PHE A 106 12.53 -27.27 12.72
N GLY A 107 12.79 -26.02 13.10
CA GLY A 107 14.15 -25.53 13.27
C GLY A 107 14.97 -26.20 14.38
N ASN A 108 14.30 -26.93 15.30
CA ASN A 108 14.96 -27.78 16.29
C ASN A 108 15.68 -29.00 15.67
N PHE A 109 15.34 -29.40 14.45
CA PHE A 109 16.00 -30.47 13.73
C PHE A 109 17.21 -29.98 12.91
N ILE A 110 17.43 -28.68 12.82
CA ILE A 110 18.53 -28.09 12.05
C ILE A 110 19.79 -28.09 12.91
N PRO A 111 20.89 -28.74 12.48
CA PRO A 111 22.13 -28.76 13.23
C PRO A 111 22.89 -27.44 13.14
N GLY A 112 23.68 -27.11 14.18
CA GLY A 112 24.57 -25.98 14.21
C GLY A 112 23.92 -24.66 14.65
N GLU A 113 24.50 -23.55 14.26
CA GLU A 113 24.11 -22.20 14.70
C GLU A 113 22.73 -21.76 14.22
N PHE A 114 22.19 -22.41 13.19
CA PHE A 114 20.87 -22.11 12.64
C PHE A 114 19.73 -22.91 13.32
N GLY A 115 20.07 -23.83 14.23
CA GLY A 115 19.08 -24.57 15.01
C GLY A 115 18.57 -23.73 16.20
N HIS A 116 17.33 -24.02 16.64
CA HIS A 116 16.77 -23.45 17.87
C HIS A 116 16.26 -24.56 18.81
N PRO A 117 16.10 -24.30 20.13
CA PRO A 117 15.74 -25.34 21.10
C PRO A 117 14.34 -25.93 20.97
N GLY A 118 13.57 -25.51 19.97
CA GLY A 118 12.19 -25.90 19.76
C GLY A 118 11.21 -24.95 20.48
N ILE A 119 10.08 -24.70 19.84
CA ILE A 119 9.00 -23.88 20.39
C ILE A 119 7.75 -24.77 20.49
N PRO A 120 7.06 -24.81 21.65
CA PRO A 120 5.80 -25.54 21.76
C PRO A 120 4.78 -25.01 20.73
N LEU A 121 4.14 -25.89 19.98
CA LEU A 121 3.22 -25.50 18.89
C LEU A 121 2.09 -24.60 19.39
N ASN A 122 1.54 -24.85 20.57
CA ASN A 122 0.50 -24.02 21.14
C ASN A 122 0.96 -22.60 21.42
N SER A 123 2.21 -22.40 21.84
CA SER A 123 2.79 -21.07 22.05
C SER A 123 3.15 -20.42 20.71
N PHE A 124 3.73 -21.16 19.78
CA PHE A 124 4.11 -20.65 18.47
C PHE A 124 2.89 -20.12 17.70
N PHE A 125 1.88 -20.96 17.52
CA PHE A 125 0.66 -20.57 16.82
C PHE A 125 -0.17 -19.54 17.59
N GLY A 126 -0.19 -19.62 18.91
CA GLY A 126 -0.88 -18.66 19.75
C GLY A 126 -0.26 -17.26 19.66
N THR A 127 1.06 -17.15 19.72
CA THR A 127 1.75 -15.87 19.52
C THR A 127 1.43 -15.26 18.15
N LEU A 128 1.29 -16.08 17.11
CA LEU A 128 0.96 -15.59 15.78
C LEU A 128 -0.50 -15.13 15.62
N THR A 129 -1.46 -15.73 16.37
CA THR A 129 -2.89 -15.59 16.03
C THR A 129 -3.79 -15.07 17.14
N ILE A 130 -3.41 -15.16 18.42
CA ILE A 130 -4.22 -14.64 19.53
C ILE A 130 -3.50 -13.56 20.34
N ALA A 131 -2.18 -13.41 20.17
CA ALA A 131 -1.41 -12.33 20.80
C ALA A 131 -1.32 -11.10 19.89
N GLU A 132 -1.00 -9.96 20.48
CA GLU A 132 -0.83 -8.69 19.76
C GLU A 132 0.49 -8.59 18.96
N GLY A 133 1.34 -9.60 19.01
CA GLY A 133 2.65 -9.61 18.33
C GLY A 133 2.63 -10.22 16.92
N GLY A 134 1.62 -11.04 16.58
CA GLY A 134 1.54 -11.77 15.31
C GLY A 134 0.70 -11.06 14.24
N ILE A 135 -0.31 -11.76 13.70
CA ILE A 135 -1.25 -11.23 12.69
C ILE A 135 -1.89 -9.93 13.18
N TRP A 136 -2.18 -9.85 14.46
CA TRP A 136 -2.74 -8.65 15.11
C TRP A 136 -1.66 -7.69 15.62
N GLY A 137 -0.47 -7.76 15.05
CA GLY A 137 0.65 -6.90 15.39
C GLY A 137 0.47 -5.45 14.95
N PRO A 138 1.47 -4.62 15.25
CA PRO A 138 1.43 -3.17 14.97
C PRO A 138 1.23 -2.81 13.50
N LEU A 139 1.72 -3.63 12.55
CA LEU A 139 1.47 -3.40 11.12
C LEU A 139 -0.04 -3.45 10.78
N THR A 140 -0.78 -4.39 11.36
CA THR A 140 -2.24 -4.43 11.23
C THR A 140 -2.89 -3.24 11.93
N GLY A 141 -2.34 -2.81 13.07
CA GLY A 141 -2.79 -1.61 13.78
C GLY A 141 -2.67 -0.35 12.92
N VAL A 142 -1.54 -0.14 12.26
CA VAL A 142 -1.34 0.98 11.32
C VAL A 142 -2.32 0.89 10.15
N SER A 143 -2.58 -0.32 9.64
CA SER A 143 -3.58 -0.54 8.58
C SER A 143 -4.97 -0.10 9.01
N VAL A 144 -5.39 -0.45 10.23
CA VAL A 144 -6.70 -0.07 10.79
C VAL A 144 -6.84 1.44 10.96
N SER A 145 -5.84 2.10 11.47
CA SER A 145 -5.90 3.51 11.87
C SER A 145 -5.50 4.46 10.73
N ILE A 146 -4.23 4.44 10.36
CA ILE A 146 -3.65 5.45 9.48
C ILE A 146 -3.95 5.15 8.02
N VAL A 147 -3.65 3.93 7.55
CA VAL A 147 -3.81 3.56 6.13
C VAL A 147 -5.26 3.66 5.70
N SER A 148 -6.20 3.17 6.52
CA SER A 148 -7.63 3.21 6.20
C SER A 148 -8.15 4.63 5.97
N ILE A 149 -7.73 5.60 6.79
CA ILE A 149 -8.11 7.01 6.62
C ILE A 149 -7.65 7.52 5.27
N PHE A 150 -6.38 7.29 4.93
CA PHE A 150 -5.82 7.79 3.68
C PHE A 150 -6.39 7.09 2.45
N VAL A 151 -6.66 5.78 2.53
CA VAL A 151 -7.31 5.03 1.44
C VAL A 151 -8.73 5.56 1.18
N ILE A 152 -9.52 5.77 2.24
CA ILE A 152 -10.86 6.37 2.12
C ILE A 152 -10.75 7.77 1.52
N PHE A 153 -9.87 8.62 2.05
CA PHE A 153 -9.65 9.96 1.55
C PHE A 153 -9.20 9.97 0.08
N GLY A 154 -8.24 9.12 -0.29
CA GLY A 154 -7.78 8.96 -1.67
C GLY A 154 -8.89 8.49 -2.61
N SER A 155 -9.77 7.58 -2.16
CA SER A 155 -10.93 7.13 -2.93
C SER A 155 -11.94 8.26 -3.17
N PHE A 156 -12.18 9.09 -2.17
CA PHE A 156 -13.02 10.29 -2.33
C PHE A 156 -12.44 11.25 -3.36
N LEU A 157 -11.16 11.55 -3.28
CA LEU A 157 -10.48 12.41 -4.25
C LEU A 157 -10.51 11.84 -5.66
N ASN A 158 -10.30 10.52 -5.80
CA ASN A 158 -10.36 9.87 -7.12
C ASN A 158 -11.78 9.77 -7.70
N SER A 159 -12.80 9.69 -6.86
CA SER A 159 -14.21 9.68 -7.31
C SER A 159 -14.69 11.06 -7.75
N GLY A 160 -14.02 12.12 -7.31
CA GLY A 160 -14.28 13.49 -7.71
C GLY A 160 -13.40 13.92 -8.89
N GLU A 161 -13.33 15.24 -9.11
CA GLU A 161 -12.54 15.84 -10.19
C GLU A 161 -11.07 16.10 -9.79
N ALA A 162 -10.59 15.57 -8.66
CA ALA A 162 -9.24 15.83 -8.18
C ALA A 162 -8.16 15.39 -9.18
N GLY A 163 -8.41 14.30 -9.91
CA GLY A 163 -7.50 13.83 -10.96
C GLY A 163 -7.35 14.83 -12.10
N SER A 164 -8.45 15.35 -12.61
CA SER A 164 -8.46 16.39 -13.64
C SER A 164 -7.89 17.70 -13.10
N GLY A 165 -8.17 18.05 -11.84
CA GLY A 165 -7.61 19.21 -11.15
C GLY A 165 -6.10 19.16 -11.04
N PHE A 166 -5.54 18.05 -10.58
CA PHE A 166 -4.09 17.86 -10.51
C PHE A 166 -3.42 17.98 -11.87
N MET A 167 -4.05 17.43 -12.90
CA MET A 167 -3.55 17.55 -14.26
C MET A 167 -3.63 18.98 -14.77
N ASN A 168 -4.70 19.71 -14.47
CA ASN A 168 -4.86 21.11 -14.82
C ASN A 168 -3.81 21.99 -14.12
N ILE A 169 -3.60 21.80 -12.81
CA ILE A 169 -2.57 22.50 -12.04
C ILE A 169 -1.19 22.21 -12.65
N ALA A 170 -0.83 20.95 -12.85
CA ALA A 170 0.45 20.57 -13.43
C ALA A 170 0.67 21.20 -14.81
N THR A 171 -0.37 21.18 -15.66
CA THR A 171 -0.32 21.74 -17.01
C THR A 171 -0.21 23.27 -17.00
N ALA A 172 -0.89 23.94 -16.08
CA ALA A 172 -0.79 25.39 -15.93
C ALA A 172 0.62 25.85 -15.51
N PHE A 173 1.25 25.10 -14.60
CA PHE A 173 2.60 25.40 -14.11
C PHE A 173 3.70 25.07 -15.12
N ALA A 174 3.66 23.87 -15.69
CA ALA A 174 4.79 23.33 -16.46
C ALA A 174 4.55 23.28 -17.96
N GLY A 175 3.31 23.35 -18.43
CA GLY A 175 2.99 23.12 -19.83
C GLY A 175 3.66 24.11 -20.81
N ARG A 176 3.90 25.36 -20.37
CA ARG A 176 4.54 26.40 -21.19
C ARG A 176 6.06 26.31 -21.25
N LEU A 177 6.66 25.46 -20.42
CA LEU A 177 8.10 25.35 -20.34
C LEU A 177 8.64 24.42 -21.45
N LYS A 178 9.92 24.59 -21.78
CA LYS A 178 10.63 23.64 -22.64
C LYS A 178 10.56 22.25 -22.00
N GLY A 179 10.20 21.23 -22.77
CA GLY A 179 9.91 19.91 -22.20
C GLY A 179 8.61 19.83 -21.39
N GLY A 180 7.65 20.73 -21.67
CA GLY A 180 6.46 20.94 -20.84
C GLY A 180 5.66 19.68 -20.55
N ALA A 181 5.40 18.80 -21.54
CA ALA A 181 4.64 17.57 -21.31
C ALA A 181 5.33 16.62 -20.33
N ALA A 182 6.65 16.51 -20.36
CA ALA A 182 7.43 15.71 -19.42
C ALA A 182 7.42 16.33 -18.00
N LYS A 183 7.51 17.64 -17.91
CA LYS A 183 7.44 18.36 -16.62
C LYS A 183 6.04 18.31 -15.99
N VAL A 184 4.99 18.29 -16.82
CA VAL A 184 3.62 18.05 -16.38
C VAL A 184 3.51 16.64 -15.75
N SER A 185 4.12 15.61 -16.36
CA SER A 185 4.19 14.27 -15.77
C SER A 185 4.83 14.31 -14.38
N VAL A 186 5.91 15.06 -14.17
CA VAL A 186 6.59 15.17 -12.86
C VAL A 186 5.68 15.78 -11.80
N ILE A 187 5.05 16.93 -12.08
CA ILE A 187 4.16 17.59 -11.10
C ILE A 187 2.91 16.75 -10.84
N SER A 188 2.27 16.25 -11.90
CA SER A 188 1.07 15.41 -11.72
C SER A 188 1.38 14.14 -10.94
N SER A 189 2.53 13.50 -11.21
CA SER A 189 2.96 12.32 -10.45
C SER A 189 3.28 12.63 -8.99
N ALA A 190 3.80 13.81 -8.68
CA ALA A 190 3.97 14.23 -7.28
C ALA A 190 2.61 14.40 -6.57
N LEU A 191 1.65 15.05 -7.22
CA LEU A 191 0.31 15.28 -6.67
C LEU A 191 -0.48 13.96 -6.53
N PHE A 192 -0.52 13.12 -7.57
CA PHE A 192 -1.16 11.81 -7.49
C PHE A 192 -0.45 10.87 -6.51
N GLY A 193 0.89 10.91 -6.48
CA GLY A 193 1.69 10.12 -5.56
C GLY A 193 1.37 10.40 -4.11
N SER A 194 1.12 11.67 -3.78
CA SER A 194 0.77 12.07 -2.40
C SER A 194 -0.54 11.45 -1.88
N ILE A 195 -1.44 11.02 -2.77
CA ILE A 195 -2.73 10.41 -2.41
C ILE A 195 -2.83 8.92 -2.73
N SER A 196 -1.91 8.37 -3.54
CA SER A 196 -1.95 6.95 -3.92
C SER A 196 -0.89 6.11 -3.23
N GLY A 197 0.28 6.68 -2.94
CA GLY A 197 1.43 5.96 -2.38
C GLY A 197 1.94 4.79 -3.24
N SER A 198 1.42 4.61 -4.45
CA SER A 198 1.70 3.47 -5.33
C SER A 198 2.25 3.92 -6.68
N ALA A 199 3.48 3.51 -7.02
CA ALA A 199 4.09 3.84 -8.30
C ALA A 199 3.27 3.33 -9.49
N SER A 200 2.76 2.11 -9.45
CA SER A 200 1.96 1.51 -10.52
C SER A 200 0.61 2.20 -10.70
N ALA A 201 -0.08 2.52 -9.60
CA ALA A 201 -1.32 3.27 -9.66
C ALA A 201 -1.08 4.69 -10.20
N ASN A 202 0.04 5.31 -9.84
CA ASN A 202 0.44 6.62 -10.32
C ASN A 202 0.68 6.60 -11.84
N VAL A 203 1.48 5.65 -12.36
CA VAL A 203 1.66 5.46 -13.82
C VAL A 203 0.32 5.25 -14.53
N ALA A 204 -0.56 4.44 -13.97
CA ALA A 204 -1.88 4.19 -14.58
C ALA A 204 -2.73 5.46 -14.66
N SER A 205 -2.68 6.32 -13.65
CA SER A 205 -3.48 7.54 -13.59
C SER A 205 -2.89 8.68 -14.44
N THR A 206 -1.60 8.98 -14.27
CA THR A 206 -0.95 10.10 -14.96
C THR A 206 -0.57 9.73 -16.38
N GLY A 207 -0.08 8.52 -16.62
CA GLY A 207 0.41 8.05 -17.91
C GLY A 207 -0.66 7.98 -19.01
N MET A 208 -1.94 7.77 -18.64
CA MET A 208 -3.05 7.84 -19.62
C MET A 208 -3.14 9.20 -20.32
N VAL A 209 -2.72 10.26 -19.67
CA VAL A 209 -2.77 11.62 -20.24
C VAL A 209 -1.41 12.08 -20.74
N THR A 210 -0.37 11.86 -19.95
CA THR A 210 0.98 12.40 -20.22
C THR A 210 1.70 11.67 -21.36
N LEU A 211 1.58 10.33 -21.47
CA LEU A 211 2.21 9.57 -22.53
C LEU A 211 1.67 9.92 -23.92
N PRO A 212 0.35 10.00 -24.17
CA PRO A 212 -0.19 10.49 -25.42
C PRO A 212 0.23 11.92 -25.73
N ALA A 213 0.29 12.81 -24.72
CA ALA A 213 0.73 14.20 -24.90
C ALA A 213 2.20 14.27 -25.34
N MET A 214 3.11 13.55 -24.67
CA MET A 214 4.51 13.45 -25.08
C MET A 214 4.69 12.84 -26.48
N THR A 215 3.89 11.81 -26.81
CA THR A 215 3.93 11.16 -28.12
C THR A 215 3.49 12.11 -29.24
N LYS A 216 2.42 12.90 -29.04
CA LYS A 216 1.96 13.92 -30.02
C LYS A 216 3.00 15.01 -30.24
N LEU A 217 3.77 15.36 -29.22
CA LEU A 217 4.88 16.32 -29.29
C LEU A 217 6.18 15.69 -29.83
N LYS A 218 6.12 14.47 -30.35
CA LYS A 218 7.23 13.73 -30.96
C LYS A 218 8.41 13.46 -30.03
N TYR A 219 8.15 13.29 -28.73
CA TYR A 219 9.18 12.84 -27.80
C TYR A 219 9.67 11.43 -28.18
N PRO A 220 10.97 11.11 -28.03
CA PRO A 220 11.44 9.74 -28.18
C PRO A 220 10.65 8.82 -27.25
N LYS A 221 10.08 7.74 -27.78
CA LYS A 221 9.22 6.81 -26.99
C LYS A 221 9.90 6.31 -25.70
N ARG A 222 11.20 6.00 -25.81
CA ARG A 222 12.00 5.58 -24.62
C ARG A 222 12.05 6.66 -23.57
N LEU A 223 12.26 7.91 -23.97
CA LEU A 223 12.32 9.04 -23.03
C LEU A 223 10.95 9.27 -22.37
N ALA A 224 9.85 9.26 -23.15
CA ALA A 224 8.51 9.42 -22.61
C ALA A 224 8.19 8.34 -21.55
N ALA A 225 8.47 7.07 -21.86
CA ALA A 225 8.28 5.95 -20.93
C ALA A 225 9.16 6.07 -19.68
N SER A 226 10.43 6.48 -19.83
CA SER A 226 11.35 6.65 -18.72
C SER A 226 10.92 7.80 -17.79
N VAL A 227 10.49 8.93 -18.34
CA VAL A 227 9.99 10.07 -17.56
C VAL A 227 8.78 9.65 -16.73
N GLU A 228 7.81 8.98 -17.36
CA GLU A 228 6.60 8.52 -16.67
C GLU A 228 6.92 7.54 -15.56
N ALA A 229 7.76 6.53 -15.84
CA ALA A 229 8.15 5.53 -14.85
C ALA A 229 8.90 6.13 -13.66
N VAL A 230 9.89 6.99 -13.93
CA VAL A 230 10.69 7.63 -12.87
C VAL A 230 9.85 8.61 -12.06
N ALA A 231 9.08 9.50 -12.72
CA ALA A 231 8.23 10.45 -12.01
C ALA A 231 7.21 9.74 -11.10
N SER A 232 6.56 8.68 -11.62
CA SER A 232 5.57 7.92 -10.85
C SER A 232 6.18 7.12 -9.69
N SER A 233 7.44 6.68 -9.81
CA SER A 233 8.16 6.02 -8.70
C SER A 233 8.32 6.95 -7.50
N GLY A 234 8.49 8.26 -7.73
CA GLY A 234 8.55 9.27 -6.68
C GLY A 234 7.27 9.38 -5.84
N GLY A 235 6.14 8.90 -6.35
CA GLY A 235 4.89 8.84 -5.59
C GLY A 235 4.97 7.96 -4.34
N GLN A 236 5.89 6.99 -4.29
CA GLN A 236 6.07 6.15 -3.11
C GLN A 236 6.76 6.86 -1.94
N ILE A 237 7.46 7.96 -2.21
CA ILE A 237 8.14 8.77 -1.19
C ILE A 237 7.44 10.10 -0.95
N MET A 238 6.43 10.44 -1.77
CA MET A 238 5.74 11.73 -1.66
C MET A 238 4.72 11.70 -0.51
N PRO A 239 4.90 12.54 0.53
CA PRO A 239 3.91 12.68 1.58
C PRO A 239 2.54 13.22 1.08
N PRO A 240 1.43 12.98 1.81
CA PRO A 240 1.35 12.31 3.10
C PRO A 240 1.22 10.78 3.03
N LEU A 241 0.72 10.17 1.92
CA LEU A 241 0.42 8.75 1.92
C LEU A 241 1.68 7.88 1.85
N MET A 242 2.60 8.21 0.99
CA MET A 242 3.83 7.44 0.74
C MET A 242 3.53 5.95 0.42
N GLY A 243 4.55 5.14 0.19
CA GLY A 243 4.38 3.69 0.01
C GLY A 243 4.32 2.95 1.35
N ALA A 244 3.96 1.67 1.30
CA ALA A 244 3.84 0.80 2.48
C ALA A 244 5.11 0.78 3.36
N GLY A 245 6.29 1.04 2.79
CA GLY A 245 7.56 1.14 3.52
C GLY A 245 7.57 2.21 4.60
N ALA A 246 6.82 3.29 4.45
CA ALA A 246 6.74 4.34 5.47
C ALA A 246 6.03 3.84 6.74
N PHE A 247 5.04 2.97 6.59
CA PHE A 247 4.34 2.37 7.74
C PHE A 247 5.20 1.33 8.45
N VAL A 248 5.98 0.55 7.69
CA VAL A 248 6.99 -0.35 8.25
C VAL A 248 8.05 0.44 9.01
N MET A 249 8.42 1.61 8.51
CA MET A 249 9.39 2.50 9.18
C MET A 249 8.86 2.98 10.54
N VAL A 250 7.57 3.33 10.66
CA VAL A 250 6.94 3.67 11.96
C VAL A 250 7.15 2.55 12.95
N GLU A 251 6.91 1.32 12.52
CA GLU A 251 7.01 0.14 13.37
C GLU A 251 8.46 -0.15 13.80
N LEU A 252 9.38 -0.13 12.85
CA LEU A 252 10.79 -0.46 13.14
C LEU A 252 11.49 0.61 13.96
N THR A 253 11.10 1.88 13.82
CA THR A 253 11.78 2.99 14.49
C THR A 253 11.06 3.49 15.74
N GLY A 254 9.79 3.16 15.92
CA GLY A 254 8.93 3.73 16.98
C GLY A 254 8.64 5.22 16.78
N ILE A 255 9.05 5.81 15.63
CA ILE A 255 8.83 7.23 15.34
C ILE A 255 7.39 7.43 14.83
N PRO A 256 6.63 8.39 15.40
CA PRO A 256 5.28 8.67 14.94
C PRO A 256 5.21 9.04 13.46
N TYR A 257 4.16 8.62 12.76
CA TYR A 257 4.00 8.79 11.30
C TYR A 257 4.11 10.25 10.83
N ASN A 258 3.60 11.21 11.61
CA ASN A 258 3.70 12.63 11.30
C ASN A 258 5.16 13.13 11.23
N GLN A 259 6.05 12.60 12.05
CA GLN A 259 7.47 12.94 12.01
C GLN A 259 8.16 12.31 10.79
N ILE A 260 7.76 11.09 10.42
CA ILE A 260 8.24 10.43 9.20
C ILE A 260 7.80 11.22 7.96
N ILE A 261 6.55 11.69 7.91
CA ILE A 261 6.05 12.59 6.86
C ILE A 261 6.96 13.82 6.71
N LEU A 262 7.27 14.50 7.80
CA LEU A 262 8.11 15.70 7.78
C LEU A 262 9.54 15.38 7.32
N ALA A 263 10.10 14.27 7.79
CA ALA A 263 11.43 13.82 7.36
C ALA A 263 11.49 13.42 5.88
N ALA A 264 10.41 12.83 5.34
CA ALA A 264 10.32 12.41 3.95
C ALA A 264 10.12 13.58 2.96
N LEU A 265 9.66 14.73 3.44
CA LEU A 265 9.35 15.87 2.57
C LEU A 265 10.57 16.37 1.79
N LEU A 266 11.70 16.53 2.47
CA LEU A 266 12.94 17.00 1.82
C LEU A 266 13.46 16.01 0.77
N PRO A 267 13.62 14.69 1.06
CA PRO A 267 13.96 13.70 0.05
C PRO A 267 13.01 13.66 -1.14
N ALA A 268 11.69 13.78 -0.91
CA ALA A 268 10.69 13.81 -1.98
C ALA A 268 10.87 15.04 -2.89
N ILE A 269 11.02 16.23 -2.32
CA ILE A 269 11.27 17.45 -3.09
C ILE A 269 12.56 17.31 -3.92
N LEU A 270 13.64 16.83 -3.32
CA LEU A 270 14.91 16.63 -4.01
C LEU A 270 14.80 15.62 -5.15
N PHE A 271 14.04 14.54 -4.96
CA PHE A 271 13.78 13.55 -5.99
C PHE A 271 13.09 14.19 -7.21
N PHE A 272 11.96 14.85 -7.01
CA PHE A 272 11.22 15.47 -8.11
C PHE A 272 12.00 16.61 -8.76
N PHE A 273 12.78 17.37 -7.99
CA PHE A 273 13.69 18.38 -8.50
C PHE A 273 14.78 17.77 -9.39
N ALA A 274 15.39 16.66 -8.97
CA ALA A 274 16.40 15.97 -9.78
C ALA A 274 15.81 15.45 -11.11
N VAL A 275 14.60 14.88 -11.08
CA VAL A 275 13.90 14.46 -12.30
C VAL A 275 13.61 15.65 -13.20
N TRP A 276 13.17 16.76 -12.63
CA TRP A 276 12.94 18.01 -13.37
C TRP A 276 14.19 18.51 -14.08
N VAL A 277 15.32 18.60 -13.38
CA VAL A 277 16.61 19.00 -13.95
C VAL A 277 17.04 18.03 -15.06
N GLY A 278 16.87 16.72 -14.85
CA GLY A 278 17.13 15.70 -15.86
C GLY A 278 16.31 15.93 -17.14
N ILE A 279 15.03 16.30 -16.98
CA ILE A 279 14.17 16.65 -18.12
C ILE A 279 14.70 17.90 -18.87
N ASP A 280 15.21 18.90 -18.17
CA ASP A 280 15.79 20.08 -18.82
C ASP A 280 16.99 19.75 -19.71
N PHE A 281 17.88 18.85 -19.26
CA PHE A 281 18.98 18.38 -20.10
C PHE A 281 18.47 17.64 -21.36
N TYR A 282 17.49 16.75 -21.21
CA TYR A 282 16.91 16.02 -22.34
C TYR A 282 16.11 16.96 -23.26
N ALA A 283 15.39 17.93 -22.68
CA ALA A 283 14.64 18.93 -23.45
C ALA A 283 15.57 19.76 -24.33
N ASN A 284 16.74 20.09 -23.85
CA ASN A 284 17.76 20.76 -24.64
C ASN A 284 18.36 19.86 -25.71
N LYS A 285 18.68 18.61 -25.36
CA LYS A 285 19.30 17.64 -26.29
C LYS A 285 18.38 17.26 -27.45
N TYR A 286 17.08 17.12 -27.21
CA TYR A 286 16.09 16.66 -28.22
C TYR A 286 15.20 17.79 -28.74
N ASP A 287 15.48 19.04 -28.38
CA ASP A 287 14.65 20.22 -28.71
C ASP A 287 13.15 20.03 -28.43
N LEU A 288 12.84 19.56 -27.22
CA LEU A 288 11.47 19.22 -26.83
C LEU A 288 10.64 20.50 -26.69
N LYS A 289 9.54 20.57 -27.41
CA LYS A 289 8.67 21.75 -27.44
C LYS A 289 7.75 21.84 -26.22
N PRO A 290 7.30 23.05 -25.85
CA PRO A 290 6.22 23.24 -24.87
C PRO A 290 4.88 22.70 -25.41
N ILE A 291 3.89 22.59 -24.55
CA ILE A 291 2.50 22.28 -24.94
C ILE A 291 1.90 23.52 -25.62
N ASP A 292 1.21 23.31 -26.74
CA ASP A 292 0.53 24.38 -27.47
C ASP A 292 -0.46 25.14 -26.57
N GLN A 293 -0.53 26.45 -26.71
CA GLN A 293 -1.40 27.31 -25.88
C GLN A 293 -2.88 26.91 -25.91
N LYS A 294 -3.36 26.30 -26.99
CA LYS A 294 -4.75 25.83 -27.14
C LYS A 294 -5.11 24.68 -26.20
N TYR A 295 -4.12 23.94 -25.70
CA TYR A 295 -4.30 22.80 -24.79
C TYR A 295 -4.01 23.17 -23.32
N LEU A 296 -3.63 24.43 -23.05
CA LEU A 296 -3.43 24.91 -21.69
C LEU A 296 -4.79 25.20 -21.05
N PRO A 297 -4.99 24.82 -19.78
CA PRO A 297 -6.23 25.11 -19.06
C PRO A 297 -6.40 26.63 -18.91
N ARG A 298 -7.65 27.09 -18.98
CA ARG A 298 -7.99 28.49 -18.67
C ARG A 298 -7.75 28.75 -17.17
N LYS A 299 -7.30 29.94 -16.82
CA LYS A 299 -7.04 30.34 -15.42
C LYS A 299 -8.26 30.08 -14.51
N SER A 300 -9.47 30.31 -15.02
CA SER A 300 -10.71 30.04 -14.29
C SER A 300 -10.89 28.59 -13.94
N ILE A 301 -10.50 27.66 -14.80
CA ILE A 301 -10.60 26.22 -14.55
C ILE A 301 -9.63 25.79 -13.45
N VAL A 302 -8.40 26.33 -13.48
CA VAL A 302 -7.38 26.03 -12.46
C VAL A 302 -7.75 26.56 -11.06
N LEU A 303 -8.55 27.62 -10.99
CA LEU A 303 -9.00 28.22 -9.72
C LEU A 303 -10.24 27.55 -9.14
N ILE A 304 -11.00 26.82 -9.96
CA ILE A 304 -12.24 26.14 -9.54
C ILE A 304 -11.96 24.68 -9.14
N THR A 305 -10.87 24.09 -9.63
CA THR A 305 -10.42 22.73 -9.31
C THR A 305 -9.37 22.71 -8.20
#